data_75ca0ab347aba3d5f1209446b2b5f677
#
_entry.id   75ca0ab347aba3d5f1209446b2b5f677
#
_cell.length_a   1.000
_cell.length_b   1.000
_cell.length_c   1.000
_cell.angle_alpha   90.00
_cell.angle_beta   90.00
_cell.angle_gamma   90.00
#
_symmetry.space_group_name_H-M   'P 1'
#
loop_
_entity.id
_entity.type
_entity.pdbx_description
1 polymer ?
#
loop_
_entity_poly.entity_id
_entity_poly.type
_entity_poly.pdbx_seq_one_letter_code
_entity_poly.pdbx_strand_id
1 'polypeptide(L)'
;MTLELQAVAVTPKGGVALFPAISLTVQPGQVATVMGPSGIGKSTLLDAIGGHLAHGFTLSGSIRLDGIDITPLPPEARRVGLMFQDAVLFPHLSVGDNLAFGLVRRMRGRAERRAAVEAALSRAGLCGLYDRDPATLSGGQRSRAALMRTLLAEPRALLLDEPFSKLDATLRDDLRTFTFDHIRNRAIPALMVTHDPADAKAADGPVIDLTTDG
;
A
#
# COMPACT_ATOMS: atom_id res chain seq x y z
N MET A 1 8.40 -11.00 8.44
CA MET A 1 7.12 -11.19 7.71
C MET A 1 7.44 -11.30 6.24
N THR A 2 6.96 -12.32 5.53
CA THR A 2 7.17 -12.51 4.08
C THR A 2 5.83 -12.48 3.36
N LEU A 3 5.79 -11.87 2.15
CA LEU A 3 4.66 -11.95 1.24
C LEU A 3 5.07 -12.81 0.04
N GLU A 4 4.30 -13.86 -0.25
CA GLU A 4 4.57 -14.79 -1.33
C GLU A 4 3.39 -14.85 -2.30
N LEU A 5 3.68 -14.71 -3.58
CA LEU A 5 2.77 -14.94 -4.69
C LEU A 5 3.23 -16.21 -5.40
N GLN A 6 2.34 -17.17 -5.61
CA GLN A 6 2.63 -18.44 -6.28
C GLN A 6 1.72 -18.60 -7.49
N ALA A 7 2.26 -18.43 -8.69
CA ALA A 7 1.55 -18.50 -9.96
C ALA A 7 0.25 -17.66 -9.99
N VAL A 8 0.29 -16.46 -9.42
CA VAL A 8 -0.86 -15.56 -9.32
C VAL A 8 -1.18 -14.96 -10.68
N ALA A 9 -2.39 -15.19 -11.18
CA ALA A 9 -2.91 -14.53 -12.36
C ALA A 9 -4.36 -14.08 -12.15
N VAL A 10 -4.76 -13.02 -12.85
CA VAL A 10 -6.11 -12.48 -12.81
C VAL A 10 -6.72 -12.54 -14.21
N THR A 11 -7.89 -13.15 -14.29
CA THR A 11 -8.59 -13.40 -15.55
C THR A 11 -9.98 -12.78 -15.51
N PRO A 12 -10.36 -11.91 -16.47
CA PRO A 12 -11.74 -11.46 -16.63
C PRO A 12 -12.65 -12.66 -16.97
N LYS A 13 -13.90 -12.65 -16.51
CA LYS A 13 -14.87 -13.68 -16.86
C LYS A 13 -15.05 -13.76 -18.38
N GLY A 14 -14.79 -14.95 -18.95
CA GLY A 14 -14.89 -15.18 -20.39
C GLY A 14 -13.73 -14.61 -21.24
N GLY A 15 -12.65 -14.12 -20.59
CA GLY A 15 -11.47 -13.56 -21.24
C GLY A 15 -10.20 -14.37 -21.02
N VAL A 16 -9.08 -13.78 -21.39
CA VAL A 16 -7.73 -14.27 -21.12
C VAL A 16 -7.14 -13.57 -19.89
N ALA A 17 -6.10 -14.14 -19.29
CA ALA A 17 -5.40 -13.52 -18.17
C ALA A 17 -4.87 -12.13 -18.57
N LEU A 18 -4.98 -11.16 -17.64
CA LEU A 18 -4.52 -9.78 -17.87
C LEU A 18 -3.01 -9.68 -18.04
N PHE A 19 -2.28 -10.60 -17.42
CA PHE A 19 -0.81 -10.68 -17.43
C PHE A 19 -0.38 -12.13 -17.19
N PRO A 20 0.88 -12.50 -17.51
CA PRO A 20 1.44 -13.81 -17.18
C PRO A 20 1.39 -14.10 -15.69
N ALA A 21 1.30 -15.39 -15.31
CA ALA A 21 1.25 -15.77 -13.91
C ALA A 21 2.51 -15.33 -13.15
N ILE A 22 2.34 -14.63 -12.04
CA ILE A 22 3.41 -14.05 -11.24
C ILE A 22 3.76 -14.98 -10.08
N SER A 23 5.06 -15.27 -9.93
CA SER A 23 5.62 -15.89 -8.74
C SER A 23 6.70 -15.00 -8.16
N LEU A 24 6.53 -14.59 -6.89
CA LEU A 24 7.39 -13.62 -6.23
C LEU A 24 7.41 -13.87 -4.74
N THR A 25 8.56 -13.71 -4.10
CA THR A 25 8.70 -13.65 -2.64
C THR A 25 9.28 -12.29 -2.25
N VAL A 26 8.56 -11.57 -1.40
CA VAL A 26 8.98 -10.27 -0.85
C VAL A 26 9.40 -10.46 0.60
N GLN A 27 10.66 -10.13 0.90
CA GLN A 27 11.24 -10.29 2.23
C GLN A 27 10.83 -9.15 3.18
N PRO A 28 11.01 -9.34 4.51
CA PRO A 28 10.75 -8.29 5.49
C PRO A 28 11.52 -7.00 5.17
N GLY A 29 10.81 -5.87 5.10
CA GLY A 29 11.40 -4.57 4.78
C GLY A 29 11.77 -4.34 3.32
N GLN A 30 11.52 -5.32 2.46
CA GLN A 30 11.76 -5.22 1.02
C GLN A 30 10.55 -4.61 0.32
N VAL A 31 10.80 -3.85 -0.74
CA VAL A 31 9.76 -3.33 -1.65
C VAL A 31 9.97 -3.98 -3.01
N ALA A 32 9.10 -4.90 -3.39
CA ALA A 32 9.06 -5.41 -4.76
C ALA A 32 8.25 -4.45 -5.64
N THR A 33 8.66 -4.31 -6.89
CA THR A 33 8.01 -3.41 -7.85
C THR A 33 7.44 -4.19 -9.03
N VAL A 34 6.18 -3.92 -9.35
CA VAL A 34 5.53 -4.42 -10.58
C VAL A 34 5.39 -3.25 -11.55
N MET A 35 6.01 -3.38 -12.71
CA MET A 35 5.98 -2.40 -13.78
C MET A 35 5.12 -2.87 -14.96
N GLY A 36 4.77 -1.92 -15.82
CA GLY A 36 4.03 -2.17 -17.04
C GLY A 36 3.18 -0.97 -17.45
N PRO A 37 2.65 -0.95 -18.68
CA PRO A 37 1.85 0.16 -19.20
C PRO A 37 0.53 0.32 -18.42
N SER A 38 -0.07 1.51 -18.56
CA SER A 38 -1.39 1.76 -17.99
C SER A 38 -2.43 0.80 -18.59
N GLY A 39 -3.33 0.30 -17.76
CA GLY A 39 -4.40 -0.61 -18.18
C GLY A 39 -4.03 -2.10 -18.24
N ILE A 40 -2.76 -2.49 -18.05
CA ILE A 40 -2.36 -3.91 -18.09
C ILE A 40 -2.87 -4.75 -16.88
N GLY A 41 -3.47 -4.13 -15.87
CA GLY A 41 -4.02 -4.85 -14.72
C GLY A 41 -3.21 -4.71 -13.41
N LYS A 42 -2.27 -3.75 -13.30
CA LYS A 42 -1.47 -3.55 -12.09
C LYS A 42 -2.31 -3.32 -10.82
N SER A 43 -3.26 -2.38 -10.88
CA SER A 43 -4.17 -2.12 -9.75
C SER A 43 -5.08 -3.33 -9.48
N THR A 44 -5.50 -4.05 -10.52
CA THR A 44 -6.29 -5.27 -10.38
C THR A 44 -5.50 -6.39 -9.67
N LEU A 45 -4.18 -6.47 -9.88
CA LEU A 45 -3.29 -7.36 -9.11
C LEU A 45 -3.29 -6.96 -7.62
N LEU A 46 -3.18 -5.66 -7.30
CA LEU A 46 -3.24 -5.21 -5.92
C LEU A 46 -4.60 -5.49 -5.28
N ASP A 47 -5.70 -5.29 -6.01
CA ASP A 47 -7.05 -5.65 -5.56
C ASP A 47 -7.17 -7.15 -5.26
N ALA A 48 -6.60 -8.00 -6.12
CA ALA A 48 -6.58 -9.44 -5.91
C ALA A 48 -5.81 -9.83 -4.63
N ILE A 49 -4.64 -9.21 -4.39
CA ILE A 49 -3.84 -9.45 -3.18
C ILE A 49 -4.54 -8.89 -1.94
N GLY A 50 -5.14 -7.70 -2.04
CA GLY A 50 -5.90 -7.06 -0.96
C GLY A 50 -7.23 -7.76 -0.62
N GLY A 51 -7.76 -8.59 -1.54
CA GLY A 51 -9.05 -9.26 -1.39
C GLY A 51 -10.24 -8.43 -1.88
N HIS A 52 -9.99 -7.37 -2.65
CA HIS A 52 -11.00 -6.46 -3.19
C HIS A 52 -11.33 -6.73 -4.67
N LEU A 53 -10.92 -7.89 -5.19
CA LEU A 53 -11.12 -8.22 -6.61
C LEU A 53 -12.59 -8.16 -7.00
N ALA A 54 -12.91 -7.40 -8.03
CA ALA A 54 -14.27 -7.21 -8.49
C ALA A 54 -14.88 -8.51 -9.03
N HIS A 55 -16.22 -8.68 -8.93
CA HIS A 55 -16.94 -9.90 -9.35
C HIS A 55 -16.76 -10.30 -10.82
N GLY A 56 -16.27 -9.39 -11.67
CA GLY A 56 -15.97 -9.66 -13.09
C GLY A 56 -14.66 -10.40 -13.33
N PHE A 57 -13.87 -10.70 -12.29
CA PHE A 57 -12.56 -11.31 -12.41
C PHE A 57 -12.48 -12.60 -11.58
N THR A 58 -11.52 -13.45 -11.95
CA THR A 58 -11.15 -14.67 -11.22
C THR A 58 -9.66 -14.63 -10.91
N LEU A 59 -9.30 -14.95 -9.67
CA LEU A 59 -7.94 -15.14 -9.22
C LEU A 59 -7.55 -16.61 -9.34
N SER A 60 -6.37 -16.88 -9.90
CA SER A 60 -5.71 -18.19 -9.84
C SER A 60 -4.37 -18.08 -9.12
N GLY A 61 -3.81 -19.22 -8.71
CA GLY A 61 -2.62 -19.27 -7.87
C GLY A 61 -2.93 -19.07 -6.39
N SER A 62 -1.91 -18.81 -5.58
CA SER A 62 -2.07 -18.59 -4.14
C SER A 62 -1.25 -17.39 -3.63
N ILE A 63 -1.76 -16.75 -2.59
CA ILE A 63 -1.15 -15.61 -1.92
C ILE A 63 -0.90 -16.00 -0.47
N ARG A 64 0.35 -15.95 -0.02
CA ARG A 64 0.70 -16.32 1.34
C ARG A 64 1.36 -15.16 2.09
N LEU A 65 1.06 -15.08 3.37
CA LEU A 65 1.67 -14.10 4.28
C LEU A 65 2.22 -14.85 5.49
N ASP A 66 3.54 -14.86 5.64
CA ASP A 66 4.27 -15.69 6.63
C ASP A 66 3.88 -17.18 6.54
N GLY A 67 3.85 -17.73 5.34
CA GLY A 67 3.49 -19.12 5.09
C GLY A 67 1.99 -19.46 5.22
N ILE A 68 1.16 -18.52 5.68
CA ILE A 68 -0.30 -18.71 5.80
C ILE A 68 -0.94 -18.30 4.49
N ASP A 69 -1.76 -19.19 3.91
CA ASP A 69 -2.55 -18.86 2.72
C ASP A 69 -3.67 -17.87 3.07
N ILE A 70 -3.59 -16.68 2.52
CA ILE A 70 -4.59 -15.61 2.70
C ILE A 70 -5.53 -15.48 1.50
N THR A 71 -5.35 -16.30 0.47
CA THR A 71 -6.17 -16.26 -0.76
C THR A 71 -7.66 -16.38 -0.47
N PRO A 72 -8.14 -17.33 0.37
CA PRO A 72 -9.56 -17.50 0.65
C PRO A 72 -10.11 -16.48 1.67
N LEU A 73 -9.25 -15.67 2.29
CA LEU A 73 -9.67 -14.76 3.36
C LEU A 73 -10.32 -13.50 2.79
N PRO A 74 -11.35 -12.96 3.46
CA PRO A 74 -11.90 -11.66 3.13
C PRO A 74 -10.90 -10.54 3.44
N PRO A 75 -11.04 -9.34 2.84
CA PRO A 75 -10.05 -8.26 2.93
C PRO A 75 -9.63 -7.90 4.37
N GLU A 76 -10.59 -7.78 5.27
CA GLU A 76 -10.37 -7.40 6.67
C GLU A 76 -9.56 -8.44 7.47
N ALA A 77 -9.55 -9.71 7.02
CA ALA A 77 -8.80 -10.78 7.65
C ALA A 77 -7.37 -10.93 7.10
N ARG A 78 -7.08 -10.39 5.92
CA ARG A 78 -5.75 -10.49 5.28
C ARG A 78 -4.68 -9.68 5.98
N ARG A 79 -5.05 -8.63 6.71
CA ARG A 79 -4.12 -7.71 7.38
C ARG A 79 -3.13 -7.05 6.41
N VAL A 80 -3.56 -6.79 5.20
CA VAL A 80 -2.81 -6.09 4.15
C VAL A 80 -3.24 -4.63 4.12
N GLY A 81 -2.28 -3.72 4.21
CA GLY A 81 -2.55 -2.29 4.04
C GLY A 81 -2.50 -1.92 2.57
N LEU A 82 -3.42 -1.08 2.12
CA LEU A 82 -3.46 -0.57 0.75
C LEU A 82 -3.36 0.95 0.75
N MET A 83 -2.43 1.48 -0.03
CA MET A 83 -2.30 2.89 -0.33
C MET A 83 -2.64 3.10 -1.81
N PHE A 84 -3.73 3.82 -2.06
CA PHE A 84 -4.20 4.16 -3.39
C PHE A 84 -3.40 5.32 -3.99
N GLN A 85 -3.39 5.42 -5.31
CA GLN A 85 -2.81 6.52 -6.08
C GLN A 85 -3.33 7.90 -5.60
N ASP A 86 -4.62 8.00 -5.31
CA ASP A 86 -5.18 9.16 -4.63
C ASP A 86 -5.09 8.96 -3.12
N ALA A 87 -4.41 9.88 -2.45
CA ALA A 87 -4.36 9.93 -0.99
C ALA A 87 -5.72 10.37 -0.43
N VAL A 88 -6.70 9.46 -0.47
CA VAL A 88 -8.06 9.72 -0.02
C VAL A 88 -8.10 9.77 1.50
N LEU A 89 -8.32 10.96 2.06
CA LEU A 89 -8.68 11.16 3.45
C LEU A 89 -10.20 11.38 3.55
N PHE A 90 -10.80 10.96 4.64
CA PHE A 90 -12.23 11.21 4.91
C PHE A 90 -12.45 12.72 5.10
N PRO A 91 -13.19 13.40 4.22
CA PRO A 91 -13.30 14.86 4.23
C PRO A 91 -14.07 15.41 5.43
N HIS A 92 -14.88 14.60 6.08
CA HIS A 92 -15.69 14.96 7.26
C HIS A 92 -14.96 14.71 8.59
N LEU A 93 -13.73 14.22 8.56
CA LEU A 93 -12.88 13.98 9.71
C LEU A 93 -11.67 14.91 9.69
N SER A 94 -11.18 15.33 10.86
CA SER A 94 -9.89 16.03 10.97
C SER A 94 -8.74 15.13 10.49
N VAL A 95 -7.56 15.69 10.28
CA VAL A 95 -6.35 14.92 9.96
C VAL A 95 -6.07 13.89 11.05
N GLY A 96 -6.15 14.29 12.32
CA GLY A 96 -5.95 13.40 13.46
C GLY A 96 -6.99 12.29 13.53
N ASP A 97 -8.26 12.60 13.28
CA ASP A 97 -9.32 11.60 13.29
C ASP A 97 -9.20 10.62 12.13
N ASN A 98 -8.72 11.08 10.96
CA ASN A 98 -8.35 10.20 9.86
C ASN A 98 -7.30 9.17 10.29
N LEU A 99 -6.25 9.61 10.97
CA LEU A 99 -5.21 8.70 11.47
C LEU A 99 -5.78 7.81 12.59
N ALA A 100 -6.59 8.35 13.49
CA ALA A 100 -7.24 7.60 14.57
C ALA A 100 -8.16 6.49 14.03
N PHE A 101 -8.76 6.67 12.86
CA PHE A 101 -9.55 5.63 12.18
C PHE A 101 -8.70 4.40 11.85
N GLY A 102 -7.42 4.59 11.49
CA GLY A 102 -6.48 3.50 11.22
C GLY A 102 -5.96 2.78 12.46
N LEU A 103 -6.16 3.30 13.67
CA LEU A 103 -5.62 2.67 14.88
C LEU A 103 -6.21 1.29 15.14
N VAL A 104 -5.33 0.35 15.50
CA VAL A 104 -5.73 -1.01 15.89
C VAL A 104 -6.77 -1.00 17.01
N ARG A 105 -7.73 -1.93 16.94
CA ARG A 105 -8.87 -2.02 17.88
C ARG A 105 -8.49 -2.23 19.36
N ARG A 106 -7.29 -2.76 19.63
CA ARG A 106 -6.80 -2.96 21.00
C ARG A 106 -6.56 -1.66 21.77
N MET A 107 -6.31 -0.57 21.06
CA MET A 107 -6.08 0.76 21.62
C MET A 107 -7.42 1.43 21.93
N ARG A 108 -7.84 1.45 23.20
CA ARG A 108 -9.19 1.88 23.61
C ARG A 108 -9.23 3.21 24.35
N GLY A 109 -8.16 3.60 25.03
CA GLY A 109 -8.08 4.86 25.79
C GLY A 109 -8.03 6.08 24.89
N ARG A 110 -8.88 7.10 25.09
CA ARG A 110 -8.90 8.33 24.28
C ARG A 110 -7.53 9.04 24.30
N ALA A 111 -6.91 9.15 25.48
CA ALA A 111 -5.60 9.77 25.62
C ALA A 111 -4.50 8.95 24.92
N GLU A 112 -4.52 7.63 25.07
CA GLU A 112 -3.60 6.71 24.40
C GLU A 112 -3.70 6.82 22.86
N ARG A 113 -4.93 6.80 22.34
CA ARG A 113 -5.18 6.96 20.90
C ARG A 113 -4.69 8.30 20.38
N ARG A 114 -4.96 9.40 21.11
CA ARG A 114 -4.48 10.72 20.74
C ARG A 114 -2.95 10.78 20.74
N ALA A 115 -2.29 10.25 21.76
CA ALA A 115 -0.83 10.20 21.84
C ALA A 115 -0.21 9.39 20.69
N ALA A 116 -0.80 8.26 20.31
CA ALA A 116 -0.35 7.45 19.17
C ALA A 116 -0.48 8.20 17.84
N VAL A 117 -1.58 8.94 17.63
CA VAL A 117 -1.78 9.77 16.44
C VAL A 117 -0.82 10.94 16.40
N GLU A 118 -0.64 11.67 17.50
CA GLU A 118 0.33 12.79 17.57
C GLU A 118 1.76 12.32 17.28
N ALA A 119 2.16 11.15 17.82
CA ALA A 119 3.45 10.55 17.51
C ALA A 119 3.57 10.15 16.02
N ALA A 120 2.49 9.71 15.39
CA ALA A 120 2.47 9.41 13.96
C ALA A 120 2.57 10.66 13.10
N LEU A 121 1.82 11.72 13.47
CA LEU A 121 1.89 13.04 12.81
C LEU A 121 3.30 13.64 12.93
N SER A 122 3.92 13.54 14.10
CA SER A 122 5.30 14.01 14.31
C SER A 122 6.28 13.30 13.37
N ARG A 123 6.21 11.96 13.28
CA ARG A 123 7.05 11.17 12.36
C ARG A 123 6.84 11.52 10.89
N ALA A 124 5.63 11.93 10.53
CA ALA A 124 5.29 12.36 9.17
C ALA A 124 5.70 13.81 8.85
N GLY A 125 6.25 14.57 9.82
CA GLY A 125 6.49 16.00 9.67
C GLY A 125 5.20 16.83 9.61
N LEU A 126 4.12 16.34 10.26
CA LEU A 126 2.78 16.95 10.29
C LEU A 126 2.41 17.42 11.70
N CYS A 127 3.39 17.81 12.51
CA CYS A 127 3.15 18.32 13.86
C CYS A 127 2.16 19.49 13.87
N GLY A 128 1.23 19.49 14.83
CA GLY A 128 0.24 20.56 14.99
C GLY A 128 -0.93 20.50 13.99
N LEU A 129 -0.99 19.49 13.11
CA LEU A 129 -2.06 19.38 12.12
C LEU A 129 -3.21 18.44 12.56
N TYR A 130 -3.25 18.02 13.82
CA TYR A 130 -4.26 17.07 14.31
C TYR A 130 -5.69 17.53 13.99
N ASP A 131 -6.04 18.75 14.35
CA ASP A 131 -7.40 19.31 14.22
C ASP A 131 -7.65 19.99 12.86
N ARG A 132 -6.70 19.85 11.91
CA ARG A 132 -6.76 20.48 10.58
C ARG A 132 -7.75 19.75 9.67
N ASP A 133 -8.43 20.53 8.81
CA ASP A 133 -9.23 20.00 7.72
C ASP A 133 -8.31 19.38 6.64
N PRO A 134 -8.53 18.12 6.23
CA PRO A 134 -7.75 17.47 5.18
C PRO A 134 -7.73 18.21 3.84
N ALA A 135 -8.77 18.98 3.51
CA ALA A 135 -8.84 19.77 2.29
C ALA A 135 -7.77 20.87 2.22
N THR A 136 -7.28 21.33 3.38
CA THR A 136 -6.26 22.39 3.49
C THR A 136 -4.84 21.89 3.41
N LEU A 137 -4.62 20.57 3.33
CA LEU A 137 -3.31 19.97 3.21
C LEU A 137 -2.76 20.08 1.79
N SER A 138 -1.42 20.23 1.67
CA SER A 138 -0.75 20.00 0.38
C SER A 138 -0.86 18.55 -0.07
N GLY A 139 -0.59 18.26 -1.35
CA GLY A 139 -0.60 16.89 -1.89
C GLY A 139 0.33 15.96 -1.10
N GLY A 140 1.58 16.39 -0.85
CA GLY A 140 2.54 15.61 -0.07
C GLY A 140 2.12 15.40 1.39
N GLN A 141 1.54 16.41 2.04
CA GLN A 141 0.99 16.27 3.40
C GLN A 141 -0.16 15.26 3.45
N ARG A 142 -1.06 15.30 2.45
CA ARG A 142 -2.16 14.34 2.31
C ARG A 142 -1.64 12.90 2.16
N SER A 143 -0.65 12.71 1.29
CA SER A 143 -0.05 11.38 1.04
C SER A 143 0.64 10.83 2.29
N ARG A 144 1.39 11.67 3.03
CA ARG A 144 2.01 11.27 4.31
C ARG A 144 0.97 10.91 5.37
N ALA A 145 -0.12 11.67 5.48
CA ALA A 145 -1.21 11.38 6.41
C ALA A 145 -1.92 10.06 6.05
N ALA A 146 -2.19 9.81 4.76
CA ALA A 146 -2.80 8.56 4.29
C ALA A 146 -1.90 7.35 4.55
N LEU A 147 -0.58 7.47 4.30
CA LEU A 147 0.38 6.43 4.62
C LEU A 147 0.39 6.13 6.12
N MET A 148 0.46 7.16 6.98
CA MET A 148 0.45 6.96 8.43
C MET A 148 -0.85 6.32 8.92
N ARG A 149 -2.00 6.68 8.35
CA ARG A 149 -3.28 6.01 8.64
C ARG A 149 -3.19 4.51 8.34
N THR A 150 -2.64 4.14 7.20
CA THR A 150 -2.46 2.74 6.82
C THR A 150 -1.49 2.01 7.74
N LEU A 151 -0.38 2.65 8.13
CA LEU A 151 0.62 2.06 9.02
C LEU A 151 0.15 1.92 10.48
N LEU A 152 -0.78 2.77 10.93
CA LEU A 152 -1.39 2.68 12.26
C LEU A 152 -2.32 1.47 12.43
N ALA A 153 -2.79 0.89 11.32
CA ALA A 153 -3.51 -0.39 11.32
C ALA A 153 -2.59 -1.60 11.59
N GLU A 154 -1.28 -1.39 11.70
CA GLU A 154 -0.27 -2.43 11.86
C GLU A 154 -0.41 -3.55 10.81
N PRO A 155 -0.37 -3.20 9.52
CA PRO A 155 -0.50 -4.19 8.46
C PRO A 155 0.71 -5.13 8.47
N ARG A 156 0.52 -6.36 8.02
CA ARG A 156 1.57 -7.37 7.87
C ARG A 156 2.21 -7.35 6.47
N ALA A 157 1.56 -6.73 5.50
CA ALA A 157 2.10 -6.39 4.18
C ALA A 157 1.52 -5.06 3.72
N LEU A 158 2.23 -4.35 2.83
CA LEU A 158 1.79 -3.08 2.29
C LEU A 158 1.73 -3.15 0.76
N LEU A 159 0.61 -2.69 0.20
CA LEU A 159 0.40 -2.54 -1.23
C LEU A 159 0.37 -1.05 -1.57
N LEU A 160 1.12 -0.65 -2.60
CA LEU A 160 1.26 0.74 -3.02
C LEU A 160 0.86 0.87 -4.49
N ASP A 161 -0.24 1.56 -4.76
CA ASP A 161 -0.73 1.81 -6.12
C ASP A 161 -0.29 3.19 -6.60
N GLU A 162 0.73 3.24 -7.46
CA GLU A 162 1.32 4.47 -8.00
C GLU A 162 1.48 5.60 -6.96
N PRO A 163 2.12 5.34 -5.80
CA PRO A 163 2.00 6.20 -4.61
C PRO A 163 2.62 7.59 -4.79
N PHE A 164 3.45 7.80 -5.83
CA PHE A 164 4.19 9.05 -6.03
C PHE A 164 3.83 9.77 -7.33
N SER A 165 2.94 9.22 -8.16
CA SER A 165 2.68 9.69 -9.53
C SER A 165 2.11 11.12 -9.64
N LYS A 166 1.39 11.60 -8.61
CA LYS A 166 0.72 12.92 -8.60
C LYS A 166 1.50 14.03 -7.89
N LEU A 167 2.78 13.80 -7.64
CA LEU A 167 3.63 14.74 -6.91
C LEU A 167 4.66 15.37 -7.85
N ASP A 168 5.01 16.64 -7.58
CA ASP A 168 6.19 17.26 -8.17
C ASP A 168 7.48 16.53 -7.73
N ALA A 169 8.59 16.78 -8.46
CA ALA A 169 9.83 16.04 -8.28
C ALA A 169 10.37 16.08 -6.84
N THR A 170 10.35 17.27 -6.20
CA THR A 170 10.90 17.45 -4.85
C THR A 170 10.05 16.71 -3.80
N LEU A 171 8.73 16.89 -3.85
CA LEU A 171 7.80 16.20 -2.94
C LEU A 171 7.79 14.68 -3.16
N ARG A 172 8.01 14.24 -4.40
CA ARG A 172 8.12 12.82 -4.75
C ARG A 172 9.31 12.16 -4.06
N ASP A 173 10.50 12.76 -4.15
CA ASP A 173 11.72 12.24 -3.55
C ASP A 173 11.61 12.16 -2.02
N ASP A 174 11.06 13.21 -1.39
CA ASP A 174 10.82 13.24 0.04
C ASP A 174 9.83 12.15 0.49
N LEU A 175 8.69 12.00 -0.21
CA LEU A 175 7.69 11.00 0.15
C LEU A 175 8.19 9.58 -0.12
N ARG A 176 8.96 9.38 -1.19
CA ARG A 176 9.58 8.10 -1.54
C ARG A 176 10.52 7.65 -0.43
N THR A 177 11.46 8.49 -0.03
CA THR A 177 12.39 8.23 1.07
C THR A 177 11.63 7.93 2.36
N PHE A 178 10.68 8.79 2.73
CA PHE A 178 9.84 8.61 3.90
C PHE A 178 9.10 7.26 3.90
N THR A 179 8.51 6.88 2.76
CA THR A 179 7.75 5.64 2.63
C THR A 179 8.63 4.41 2.77
N PHE A 180 9.75 4.37 2.05
CA PHE A 180 10.64 3.21 2.05
C PHE A 180 11.37 3.05 3.38
N ASP A 181 11.76 4.14 4.04
CA ASP A 181 12.33 4.07 5.38
C ASP A 181 11.34 3.50 6.40
N HIS A 182 10.05 3.87 6.32
CA HIS A 182 9.04 3.28 7.19
C HIS A 182 8.82 1.80 6.95
N ILE A 183 8.86 1.35 5.69
CA ILE A 183 8.76 -0.07 5.31
C ILE A 183 9.95 -0.84 5.86
N ARG A 184 11.18 -0.35 5.65
CA ARG A 184 12.41 -0.98 6.14
C ARG A 184 12.45 -1.04 7.67
N ASN A 185 12.21 0.09 8.34
CA ASN A 185 12.26 0.19 9.81
C ASN A 185 11.23 -0.67 10.52
N ARG A 186 10.09 -0.98 9.88
CA ARG A 186 9.05 -1.86 10.42
C ARG A 186 9.16 -3.30 9.94
N ALA A 187 10.13 -3.61 9.08
CA ALA A 187 10.31 -4.92 8.45
C ALA A 187 9.01 -5.45 7.81
N ILE A 188 8.24 -4.57 7.12
CA ILE A 188 7.00 -4.91 6.42
C ILE A 188 7.36 -5.25 4.98
N PRO A 189 6.96 -6.43 4.41
CA PRO A 189 7.08 -6.67 2.98
C PRO A 189 6.10 -5.76 2.24
N ALA A 190 6.56 -5.14 1.14
CA ALA A 190 5.72 -4.25 0.34
C ALA A 190 5.75 -4.62 -1.14
N LEU A 191 4.61 -4.49 -1.80
CA LEU A 191 4.49 -4.57 -3.26
C LEU A 191 4.02 -3.22 -3.79
N MET A 192 4.82 -2.63 -4.66
CA MET A 192 4.51 -1.37 -5.32
C MET A 192 4.21 -1.61 -6.79
N VAL A 193 3.18 -1.00 -7.31
CA VAL A 193 2.97 -0.88 -8.76
C VAL A 193 3.28 0.55 -9.19
N THR A 194 4.03 0.69 -10.26
CA THR A 194 4.40 1.98 -10.85
C THR A 194 4.72 1.83 -12.33
N HIS A 195 4.66 2.93 -13.05
CA HIS A 195 5.19 3.05 -14.42
C HIS A 195 6.48 3.87 -14.44
N ASP A 196 6.93 4.42 -13.31
CA ASP A 196 8.13 5.26 -13.21
C ASP A 196 9.36 4.41 -12.84
N PRO A 197 10.37 4.29 -13.72
CA PRO A 197 11.61 3.56 -13.44
C PRO A 197 12.40 4.12 -12.25
N ALA A 198 12.25 5.43 -11.95
CA ALA A 198 12.94 6.03 -10.81
C ALA A 198 12.37 5.54 -9.48
N ASP A 199 11.07 5.26 -9.40
CA ASP A 199 10.44 4.66 -8.21
C ASP A 199 10.94 3.24 -7.99
N ALA A 200 10.99 2.43 -9.07
CA ALA A 200 11.50 1.06 -9.02
C ALA A 200 12.98 1.01 -8.59
N LYS A 201 13.81 1.92 -9.14
CA LYS A 201 15.22 2.03 -8.75
C LYS A 201 15.40 2.40 -7.28
N ALA A 202 14.60 3.33 -6.78
CA ALA A 202 14.68 3.78 -5.39
C ALA A 202 14.16 2.73 -4.38
N ALA A 203 13.25 1.85 -4.81
CA ALA A 203 12.77 0.72 -4.02
C ALA A 203 13.86 -0.31 -3.73
N ASP A 204 14.85 -0.42 -4.62
CA ASP A 204 16.02 -1.31 -4.51
C ASP A 204 15.65 -2.76 -4.20
N GLY A 205 14.58 -3.25 -4.80
CA GLY A 205 14.05 -4.59 -4.63
C GLY A 205 13.78 -5.29 -5.96
N PRO A 206 13.17 -6.49 -5.94
CA PRO A 206 12.81 -7.21 -7.16
C PRO A 206 11.88 -6.39 -8.05
N VAL A 207 12.12 -6.42 -9.35
CA VAL A 207 11.27 -5.78 -10.35
C VAL A 207 10.68 -6.85 -11.26
N ILE A 208 9.37 -6.82 -11.43
CA ILE A 208 8.63 -7.65 -12.39
C ILE A 208 8.05 -6.70 -13.44
N ASP A 209 8.31 -6.97 -14.70
CA ASP A 209 7.67 -6.29 -15.82
C ASP A 209 6.55 -7.19 -16.39
N LEU A 210 5.30 -6.70 -16.36
CA LEU A 210 4.15 -7.44 -16.86
C LEU A 210 4.08 -7.55 -18.38
N THR A 211 4.97 -6.88 -19.12
CA THR A 211 5.04 -6.95 -20.58
C THR A 211 5.95 -8.06 -21.09
N THR A 212 6.83 -8.59 -20.24
CA THR A 212 7.74 -9.67 -20.61
C THR A 212 7.14 -11.01 -20.20
N ASP A 213 7.03 -11.93 -21.16
CA ASP A 213 6.81 -13.34 -20.86
C ASP A 213 7.97 -13.83 -19.98
N GLY A 214 7.67 -14.26 -18.77
CA GLY A 214 8.63 -14.76 -17.80
C GLY A 214 9.19 -16.14 -18.17
#